data_165b81a73ff42ed9e3ff288a3b4c9682
#
_entry.id   165b81a73ff42ed9e3ff288a3b4c9682
#
_cell.length_a   1.000
_cell.length_b   1.000
_cell.length_c   1.000
_cell.angle_alpha   90.00
_cell.angle_beta   90.00
_cell.angle_gamma   90.00
#
_symmetry.space_group_name_H-M   'P 1'
#
loop_
_entity.id
_entity.type
_entity.pdbx_description
1 polymer ?
#
loop_
_entity_poly.entity_id
_entity_poly.type
_entity_poly.pdbx_seq_one_letter_code
_entity_poly.pdbx_strand_id
1 'polypeptide(L)'
;MAWQDNRVIIVTGSSRGLGSLIALRFGKAGARVVINYLDRHAEAVAVVKSIAKQGGEALALQADVRQGALVEEMIEEVVKRWGTIDVLVNNAGITRDGLAITMTEQDWDDVLLTNLTGPFHCIRAVSRIMTRQRSGHIISLASLAGMQGRAGQANYSAAKAGLVELTRSTAKELGSFNIRANAVLPGFLSTEMGTSVPQSVRSRIIGENTLGRTSSPEEVADFIYHLSLMQHVSGQIFNLDSRIL
;
A
#
# COMPACT_ATOMS: atom_id res chain seq x y z
N MET A 1 26.56 -13.54 -10.58
CA MET A 1 26.25 -12.35 -9.75
C MET A 1 24.75 -12.34 -9.52
N ALA A 2 24.30 -12.27 -8.26
CA ALA A 2 22.87 -12.11 -7.98
C ALA A 2 22.45 -10.75 -8.52
N TRP A 3 21.33 -10.69 -9.25
CA TRP A 3 20.78 -9.45 -9.76
C TRP A 3 20.36 -8.58 -8.56
N GLN A 4 20.94 -7.38 -8.46
CA GLN A 4 20.64 -6.44 -7.38
C GLN A 4 19.63 -5.41 -7.87
N ASP A 5 18.51 -5.30 -7.17
CA ASP A 5 17.46 -4.31 -7.45
C ASP A 5 17.89 -2.94 -6.88
N ASN A 6 18.32 -2.02 -7.74
CA ASN A 6 18.75 -0.68 -7.31
C ASN A 6 17.62 0.36 -7.33
N ARG A 7 16.38 -0.04 -7.57
CA ARG A 7 15.23 0.86 -7.64
C ARG A 7 14.95 1.52 -6.30
N VAL A 8 14.36 2.71 -6.35
CA VAL A 8 13.88 3.47 -5.19
C VAL A 8 12.40 3.21 -4.97
N ILE A 9 12.07 2.68 -3.81
CA ILE A 9 10.72 2.23 -3.45
C ILE A 9 10.21 3.04 -2.26
N ILE A 10 9.01 3.56 -2.37
CA ILE A 10 8.31 4.19 -1.23
C ILE A 10 7.15 3.28 -0.83
N VAL A 11 7.12 2.88 0.45
CA VAL A 11 6.00 2.11 1.02
C VAL A 11 5.39 2.95 2.14
N THR A 12 4.15 3.41 1.94
CA THR A 12 3.47 4.20 2.97
C THR A 12 2.95 3.32 4.10
N GLY A 13 3.01 3.81 5.36
CA GLY A 13 2.59 3.07 6.54
C GLY A 13 3.36 1.76 6.74
N SER A 14 4.68 1.78 6.53
CA SER A 14 5.51 0.56 6.49
C SER A 14 6.34 0.29 7.74
N SER A 15 6.02 0.95 8.87
CA SER A 15 6.66 0.66 10.16
C SER A 15 6.27 -0.71 10.73
N ARG A 16 5.15 -1.30 10.30
CA ARG A 16 4.62 -2.59 10.79
C ARG A 16 3.73 -3.31 9.77
N GLY A 17 3.26 -4.49 10.14
CA GLY A 17 2.26 -5.26 9.40
C GLY A 17 2.67 -5.57 7.97
N LEU A 18 1.71 -5.56 7.04
CA LEU A 18 1.96 -5.86 5.63
C LEU A 18 2.98 -4.88 5.02
N GLY A 19 2.89 -3.60 5.35
CA GLY A 19 3.82 -2.58 4.83
C GLY A 19 5.27 -2.88 5.16
N SER A 20 5.57 -3.35 6.39
CA SER A 20 6.93 -3.73 6.77
C SER A 20 7.42 -4.97 6.03
N LEU A 21 6.56 -5.96 5.79
CA LEU A 21 6.90 -7.16 5.02
C LEU A 21 7.20 -6.82 3.56
N ILE A 22 6.37 -5.94 2.95
CA ILE A 22 6.64 -5.41 1.61
C ILE A 22 8.00 -4.71 1.56
N ALA A 23 8.26 -3.81 2.51
CA ALA A 23 9.53 -3.08 2.59
C ALA A 23 10.74 -4.03 2.75
N LEU A 24 10.64 -5.02 3.64
CA LEU A 24 11.66 -6.05 3.84
C LEU A 24 11.89 -6.87 2.57
N ARG A 25 10.83 -7.22 1.85
CA ARG A 25 10.94 -7.98 0.59
C ARG A 25 11.70 -7.24 -0.50
N PHE A 26 11.41 -5.94 -0.67
CA PHE A 26 12.16 -5.07 -1.59
C PHE A 26 13.62 -4.90 -1.13
N GLY A 27 13.84 -4.62 0.16
CA GLY A 27 15.18 -4.46 0.72
C GLY A 27 16.06 -5.72 0.54
N LYS A 28 15.47 -6.91 0.74
CA LYS A 28 16.15 -8.20 0.49
C LYS A 28 16.57 -8.38 -0.99
N ALA A 29 15.86 -7.76 -1.91
CA ALA A 29 16.23 -7.78 -3.33
C ALA A 29 17.30 -6.73 -3.70
N GLY A 30 17.71 -5.87 -2.75
CA GLY A 30 18.72 -4.83 -2.96
C GLY A 30 18.16 -3.45 -3.33
N ALA A 31 16.82 -3.26 -3.28
CA ALA A 31 16.21 -1.97 -3.51
C ALA A 31 16.52 -0.99 -2.37
N ARG A 32 16.45 0.32 -2.68
CA ARG A 32 16.47 1.41 -1.72
C ARG A 32 15.05 1.71 -1.27
N VAL A 33 14.78 1.56 0.03
CA VAL A 33 13.39 1.55 0.53
C VAL A 33 13.13 2.68 1.51
N VAL A 34 12.10 3.47 1.25
CA VAL A 34 11.55 4.44 2.20
C VAL A 34 10.51 3.75 3.08
N ILE A 35 10.76 3.79 4.37
CA ILE A 35 9.83 3.36 5.43
C ILE A 35 9.09 4.60 5.90
N ASN A 36 7.91 4.84 5.31
CA ASN A 36 7.07 5.94 5.79
C ASN A 36 6.27 5.51 7.02
N TYR A 37 6.17 6.39 7.99
CA TYR A 37 5.42 6.22 9.23
C TYR A 37 4.77 7.52 9.68
N LEU A 38 3.71 7.42 10.51
CA LEU A 38 3.04 8.57 11.14
C LEU A 38 3.65 8.88 12.51
N ASP A 39 3.60 7.93 13.43
CA ASP A 39 3.94 8.08 14.85
C ASP A 39 4.87 6.99 15.40
N ARG A 40 5.09 5.90 14.67
CA ARG A 40 5.84 4.73 15.10
C ARG A 40 7.30 4.77 14.65
N HIS A 41 8.05 5.73 15.18
CA HIS A 41 9.47 5.94 14.82
C HIS A 41 10.35 4.72 15.16
N ALA A 42 10.20 4.17 16.35
CA ALA A 42 11.04 3.05 16.80
C ALA A 42 10.87 1.81 15.91
N GLU A 43 9.62 1.49 15.56
CA GLU A 43 9.31 0.38 14.67
C GLU A 43 9.83 0.63 13.25
N ALA A 44 9.68 1.85 12.72
CA ALA A 44 10.23 2.21 11.42
C ALA A 44 11.76 2.04 11.37
N VAL A 45 12.47 2.50 12.42
CA VAL A 45 13.93 2.31 12.56
C VAL A 45 14.30 0.83 12.69
N ALA A 46 13.49 0.01 13.34
CA ALA A 46 13.70 -1.43 13.41
C ALA A 46 13.63 -2.10 12.04
N VAL A 47 12.67 -1.68 11.19
CA VAL A 47 12.57 -2.15 9.80
C VAL A 47 13.79 -1.73 8.98
N VAL A 48 14.23 -0.46 9.09
CA VAL A 48 15.46 0.03 8.44
C VAL A 48 16.67 -0.81 8.83
N LYS A 49 16.86 -1.06 10.13
CA LYS A 49 17.97 -1.90 10.63
C LYS A 49 17.90 -3.33 10.10
N SER A 50 16.69 -3.88 9.96
CA SER A 50 16.49 -5.24 9.42
C SER A 50 16.85 -5.32 7.93
N ILE A 51 16.53 -4.29 7.15
CA ILE A 51 16.93 -4.19 5.74
C ILE A 51 18.46 -4.06 5.62
N ALA A 52 19.07 -3.19 6.44
CA ALA A 52 20.52 -3.00 6.43
C ALA A 52 21.29 -4.29 6.80
N LYS A 53 20.79 -5.08 7.76
CA LYS A 53 21.38 -6.39 8.11
C LYS A 53 21.36 -7.39 6.95
N GLN A 54 20.46 -7.22 5.98
CA GLN A 54 20.36 -8.05 4.78
C GLN A 54 21.13 -7.46 3.57
N GLY A 55 21.90 -6.39 3.80
CA GLY A 55 22.71 -5.73 2.76
C GLY A 55 21.93 -4.73 1.92
N GLY A 56 20.67 -4.42 2.25
CA GLY A 56 19.86 -3.40 1.58
C GLY A 56 20.07 -2.00 2.16
N GLU A 57 19.54 -0.98 1.48
CA GLU A 57 19.51 0.41 1.93
C GLU A 57 18.08 0.85 2.24
N ALA A 58 17.84 1.52 3.37
CA ALA A 58 16.53 2.05 3.71
C ALA A 58 16.61 3.34 4.51
N LEU A 59 15.54 4.14 4.44
CA LEU A 59 15.39 5.41 5.13
C LEU A 59 14.02 5.49 5.79
N ALA A 60 13.96 5.83 7.07
CA ALA A 60 12.70 6.08 7.77
C ALA A 60 12.32 7.56 7.64
N LEU A 61 11.15 7.86 7.06
CA LEU A 61 10.63 9.22 6.90
C LEU A 61 9.24 9.35 7.52
N GLN A 62 9.11 10.32 8.43
CA GLN A 62 7.83 10.67 9.03
C GLN A 62 7.03 11.55 8.09
N ALA A 63 5.83 11.12 7.73
CA ALA A 63 4.87 11.95 7.04
C ALA A 63 3.45 11.42 7.25
N ASP A 64 2.53 12.30 7.60
CA ASP A 64 1.10 12.01 7.57
C ASP A 64 0.60 12.10 6.13
N VAL A 65 0.21 10.98 5.55
CA VAL A 65 -0.28 10.92 4.16
C VAL A 65 -1.53 11.77 3.92
N ARG A 66 -2.29 12.10 4.98
CA ARG A 66 -3.47 12.99 4.92
C ARG A 66 -3.07 14.43 4.57
N GLN A 67 -1.83 14.81 4.82
CA GLN A 67 -1.30 16.18 4.63
C GLN A 67 -0.42 16.23 3.38
N GLY A 68 -0.95 16.80 2.29
CA GLY A 68 -0.25 16.85 1.01
C GLY A 68 1.12 17.55 1.08
N ALA A 69 1.27 18.57 1.93
CA ALA A 69 2.56 19.26 2.12
C ALA A 69 3.63 18.32 2.71
N LEU A 70 3.30 17.55 3.76
CA LEU A 70 4.23 16.59 4.36
C LEU A 70 4.59 15.45 3.39
N VAL A 71 3.67 15.06 2.52
CA VAL A 71 3.95 14.09 1.46
C VAL A 71 4.93 14.70 0.45
N GLU A 72 4.73 15.94 0.02
CA GLU A 72 5.64 16.63 -0.91
C GLU A 72 7.05 16.75 -0.30
N GLU A 73 7.18 17.15 0.96
CA GLU A 73 8.46 17.21 1.68
C GLU A 73 9.16 15.84 1.73
N MET A 74 8.41 14.77 2.04
CA MET A 74 8.93 13.40 2.02
C MET A 74 9.47 13.02 0.63
N ILE A 75 8.73 13.31 -0.44
CA ILE A 75 9.12 13.01 -1.82
C ILE A 75 10.37 13.81 -2.22
N GLU A 76 10.45 15.08 -1.86
CA GLU A 76 11.62 15.93 -2.12
C GLU A 76 12.89 15.39 -1.44
N GLU A 77 12.79 14.94 -0.18
CA GLU A 77 13.93 14.32 0.53
C GLU A 77 14.41 13.04 -0.16
N VAL A 78 13.46 12.20 -0.64
CA VAL A 78 13.80 10.98 -1.40
C VAL A 78 14.53 11.32 -2.69
N VAL A 79 14.01 12.28 -3.46
CA VAL A 79 14.64 12.71 -4.72
C VAL A 79 16.00 13.34 -4.48
N LYS A 80 16.14 14.16 -3.45
CA LYS A 80 17.43 14.75 -3.05
C LYS A 80 18.47 13.70 -2.73
N ARG A 81 18.06 12.60 -2.07
CA ARG A 81 18.95 11.54 -1.63
C ARG A 81 19.34 10.58 -2.75
N TRP A 82 18.37 10.16 -3.57
CA TRP A 82 18.56 9.07 -4.54
C TRP A 82 18.28 9.44 -6.01
N GLY A 83 17.77 10.65 -6.27
CA GLY A 83 17.57 11.18 -7.61
C GLY A 83 16.36 10.63 -8.38
N THR A 84 15.71 9.57 -7.90
CA THR A 84 14.64 8.86 -8.62
C THR A 84 13.59 8.31 -7.65
N ILE A 85 12.42 7.96 -8.18
CA ILE A 85 11.39 7.15 -7.49
C ILE A 85 10.83 6.17 -8.53
N ASP A 86 11.03 4.89 -8.31
CA ASP A 86 10.67 3.85 -9.28
C ASP A 86 9.35 3.15 -8.93
N VAL A 87 9.07 2.96 -7.64
CA VAL A 87 7.83 2.32 -7.18
C VAL A 87 7.24 3.07 -5.99
N LEU A 88 5.94 3.34 -6.06
CA LEU A 88 5.12 3.75 -4.91
C LEU A 88 4.18 2.61 -4.53
N VAL A 89 4.21 2.20 -3.26
CA VAL A 89 3.21 1.30 -2.68
C VAL A 89 2.35 2.08 -1.69
N ASN A 90 1.11 2.39 -2.07
CA ASN A 90 0.10 2.97 -1.19
C ASN A 90 -0.47 1.89 -0.28
N ASN A 91 0.14 1.72 0.89
CA ASN A 91 -0.26 0.72 1.89
C ASN A 91 -0.87 1.36 3.14
N ALA A 92 -0.54 2.61 3.49
CA ALA A 92 -1.10 3.29 4.65
C ALA A 92 -2.64 3.22 4.67
N GLY A 93 -3.21 2.86 5.80
CA GLY A 93 -4.65 2.74 5.93
C GLY A 93 -5.09 2.47 7.35
N ILE A 94 -6.31 2.86 7.66
CA ILE A 94 -6.98 2.64 8.94
C ILE A 94 -8.39 2.10 8.73
N THR A 95 -8.97 1.54 9.79
CA THR A 95 -10.40 1.23 9.89
C THR A 95 -11.02 1.97 11.07
N ARG A 96 -12.28 2.37 10.94
CA ARG A 96 -13.16 2.89 11.99
C ARG A 96 -14.50 2.22 11.76
N ASP A 97 -14.63 0.99 12.29
CA ASP A 97 -15.80 0.17 12.04
C ASP A 97 -17.00 0.66 12.86
N GLY A 98 -18.15 0.77 12.21
CA GLY A 98 -19.42 1.19 12.79
C GLY A 98 -20.55 1.07 11.77
N LEU A 99 -21.78 0.84 12.23
CA LEU A 99 -22.94 0.84 11.33
C LEU A 99 -23.17 2.24 10.77
N ALA A 100 -23.59 2.35 9.51
CA ALA A 100 -23.78 3.64 8.85
C ALA A 100 -24.72 4.59 9.63
N ILE A 101 -25.73 4.05 10.32
CA ILE A 101 -26.66 4.81 11.13
C ILE A 101 -26.03 5.41 12.41
N THR A 102 -24.92 4.86 12.89
CA THR A 102 -24.24 5.32 14.12
C THR A 102 -22.82 5.83 13.86
N MET A 103 -22.35 5.76 12.62
CA MET A 103 -21.01 6.22 12.25
C MET A 103 -20.91 7.74 12.42
N THR A 104 -19.87 8.20 13.10
CA THR A 104 -19.61 9.64 13.23
C THR A 104 -19.02 10.22 11.94
N GLU A 105 -19.23 11.51 11.70
CA GLU A 105 -18.57 12.22 10.58
C GLU A 105 -17.03 12.13 10.70
N GLN A 106 -16.51 12.21 11.92
CA GLN A 106 -15.08 12.09 12.18
C GLN A 106 -14.52 10.72 11.78
N ASP A 107 -15.22 9.62 12.09
CA ASP A 107 -14.80 8.27 11.70
C ASP A 107 -14.88 8.06 10.18
N TRP A 108 -15.88 8.69 9.55
CA TRP A 108 -16.00 8.72 8.10
C TRP A 108 -14.82 9.47 7.48
N ASP A 109 -14.58 10.70 7.89
CA ASP A 109 -13.54 11.57 7.35
C ASP A 109 -12.13 11.01 7.58
N ASP A 110 -11.82 10.52 8.78
CA ASP A 110 -10.53 9.92 9.10
C ASP A 110 -10.17 8.78 8.14
N VAL A 111 -11.16 7.93 7.83
CA VAL A 111 -10.95 6.79 6.93
C VAL A 111 -10.81 7.25 5.48
N LEU A 112 -11.65 8.17 4.99
CA LEU A 112 -11.52 8.70 3.64
C LEU A 112 -10.21 9.48 3.44
N LEU A 113 -9.86 10.34 4.39
CA LEU A 113 -8.62 11.11 4.35
C LEU A 113 -7.38 10.20 4.31
N THR A 114 -7.38 9.14 5.12
CA THR A 114 -6.22 8.25 5.17
C THR A 114 -6.17 7.28 3.99
N ASN A 115 -7.31 6.63 3.66
CA ASN A 115 -7.33 5.49 2.74
C ASN A 115 -7.57 5.88 1.27
N LEU A 116 -8.00 7.11 0.99
CA LEU A 116 -8.27 7.61 -0.37
C LEU A 116 -7.51 8.91 -0.67
N THR A 117 -7.69 9.95 0.15
CA THR A 117 -7.02 11.24 -0.08
C THR A 117 -5.50 11.12 0.10
N GLY A 118 -5.03 10.34 1.08
CA GLY A 118 -3.61 10.08 1.30
C GLY A 118 -2.93 9.45 0.08
N PRO A 119 -3.43 8.32 -0.45
CA PRO A 119 -2.96 7.78 -1.72
C PRO A 119 -2.99 8.78 -2.88
N PHE A 120 -4.03 9.61 -2.99
CA PHE A 120 -4.08 10.67 -4.00
C PHE A 120 -2.92 11.66 -3.85
N HIS A 121 -2.60 12.12 -2.63
CA HIS A 121 -1.45 12.99 -2.38
C HIS A 121 -0.14 12.33 -2.82
N CYS A 122 0.07 11.06 -2.44
CA CYS A 122 1.27 10.31 -2.80
C CYS A 122 1.38 10.12 -4.32
N ILE A 123 0.29 9.70 -4.98
CA ILE A 123 0.23 9.54 -6.45
C ILE A 123 0.58 10.85 -7.14
N ARG A 124 -0.07 11.96 -6.75
CA ARG A 124 0.16 13.28 -7.33
C ARG A 124 1.63 13.72 -7.22
N ALA A 125 2.23 13.53 -6.05
CA ALA A 125 3.61 13.93 -5.79
C ALA A 125 4.61 13.09 -6.59
N VAL A 126 4.49 11.75 -6.59
CA VAL A 126 5.42 10.89 -7.35
C VAL A 126 5.23 11.00 -8.86
N SER A 127 4.00 11.27 -9.33
CA SER A 127 3.71 11.39 -10.76
C SER A 127 4.52 12.49 -11.43
N ARG A 128 4.78 13.61 -10.74
CA ARG A 128 5.63 14.70 -11.23
C ARG A 128 7.09 14.25 -11.48
N ILE A 129 7.55 13.29 -10.71
CA ILE A 129 8.91 12.73 -10.86
C ILE A 129 8.90 11.65 -11.94
N MET A 130 7.98 10.69 -11.84
CA MET A 130 7.89 9.55 -12.76
C MET A 130 7.61 9.97 -14.21
N THR A 131 6.84 11.04 -14.45
CA THR A 131 6.59 11.57 -15.81
C THR A 131 7.88 12.12 -16.45
N ARG A 132 8.74 12.80 -15.67
CA ARG A 132 10.05 13.23 -16.15
C ARG A 132 11.00 12.06 -16.40
N GLN A 133 10.93 11.02 -15.55
CA GLN A 133 11.69 9.77 -15.72
C GLN A 133 11.20 8.94 -16.91
N ARG A 134 9.93 9.12 -17.35
CA ARG A 134 9.21 8.25 -18.29
C ARG A 134 9.21 6.79 -17.85
N SER A 135 9.15 6.58 -16.56
CA SER A 135 9.12 5.26 -15.92
C SER A 135 8.58 5.36 -14.51
N GLY A 136 7.82 4.35 -14.08
CA GLY A 136 7.32 4.25 -12.71
C GLY A 136 6.29 3.14 -12.55
N HIS A 137 6.06 2.72 -11.31
CA HIS A 137 4.97 1.81 -10.99
C HIS A 137 4.29 2.21 -9.68
N ILE A 138 2.99 2.42 -9.73
CA ILE A 138 2.15 2.75 -8.58
C ILE A 138 1.32 1.51 -8.23
N ILE A 139 1.41 1.03 -7.00
CA ILE A 139 0.66 -0.14 -6.52
C ILE A 139 -0.14 0.29 -5.30
N SER A 140 -1.47 0.17 -5.39
CA SER A 140 -2.39 0.61 -4.33
C SER A 140 -3.02 -0.60 -3.62
N LEU A 141 -2.89 -0.66 -2.28
CA LEU A 141 -3.51 -1.71 -1.46
C LEU A 141 -4.98 -1.39 -1.24
N ALA A 142 -5.84 -1.99 -2.06
CA ALA A 142 -7.29 -1.93 -1.93
C ALA A 142 -7.82 -3.03 -0.99
N SER A 143 -9.06 -3.42 -1.11
CA SER A 143 -9.69 -4.46 -0.28
C SER A 143 -10.89 -5.08 -1.01
N LEU A 144 -11.19 -6.33 -0.69
CA LEU A 144 -12.42 -6.98 -1.12
C LEU A 144 -13.66 -6.22 -0.64
N ALA A 145 -13.59 -5.57 0.54
CA ALA A 145 -14.66 -4.71 1.04
C ALA A 145 -14.99 -3.53 0.08
N GLY A 146 -14.01 -3.04 -0.69
CA GLY A 146 -14.25 -2.03 -1.72
C GLY A 146 -14.96 -2.55 -2.96
N MET A 147 -14.98 -3.87 -3.18
CA MET A 147 -15.63 -4.49 -4.32
C MET A 147 -17.07 -4.95 -4.01
N GLN A 148 -17.30 -5.43 -2.80
CA GLN A 148 -18.57 -6.07 -2.42
C GLN A 148 -19.35 -5.28 -1.35
N GLY A 149 -18.69 -4.28 -0.72
CA GLY A 149 -19.20 -3.68 0.51
C GLY A 149 -19.07 -4.62 1.71
N ARG A 150 -19.14 -4.05 2.92
CA ARG A 150 -19.16 -4.82 4.16
C ARG A 150 -19.97 -4.08 5.23
N ALA A 151 -20.90 -4.78 5.86
CA ALA A 151 -21.65 -4.22 6.99
C ALA A 151 -20.68 -3.76 8.09
N GLY A 152 -20.91 -2.55 8.61
CA GLY A 152 -20.05 -1.92 9.60
C GLY A 152 -18.78 -1.26 9.04
N GLN A 153 -18.59 -1.22 7.73
CA GLN A 153 -17.42 -0.63 7.06
C GLN A 153 -17.81 0.29 5.88
N ALA A 154 -18.86 1.07 6.01
CA ALA A 154 -19.33 1.95 4.92
C ALA A 154 -18.23 2.92 4.46
N ASN A 155 -17.54 3.59 5.41
CA ASN A 155 -16.41 4.48 5.16
C ASN A 155 -15.23 3.74 4.49
N TYR A 156 -14.82 2.62 5.04
CA TYR A 156 -13.69 1.83 4.52
C TYR A 156 -13.98 1.26 3.13
N SER A 157 -15.19 0.71 2.93
CA SER A 157 -15.61 0.18 1.62
C SER A 157 -15.65 1.28 0.56
N ALA A 158 -16.22 2.45 0.88
CA ALA A 158 -16.24 3.60 -0.02
C ALA A 158 -14.82 4.07 -0.38
N ALA A 159 -13.94 4.22 0.64
CA ALA A 159 -12.56 4.63 0.41
C ALA A 159 -11.78 3.63 -0.47
N LYS A 160 -11.94 2.31 -0.22
CA LYS A 160 -11.24 1.28 -1.00
C LYS A 160 -11.80 1.08 -2.40
N ALA A 161 -13.10 1.30 -2.60
CA ALA A 161 -13.71 1.37 -3.94
C ALA A 161 -13.19 2.59 -4.72
N GLY A 162 -13.17 3.78 -4.08
CA GLY A 162 -12.59 4.99 -4.66
C GLY A 162 -11.11 4.83 -5.02
N LEU A 163 -10.33 4.11 -4.20
CA LEU A 163 -8.91 3.84 -4.47
C LEU A 163 -8.72 2.95 -5.70
N VAL A 164 -9.61 2.00 -5.94
CA VAL A 164 -9.60 1.17 -7.16
C VAL A 164 -9.83 2.05 -8.39
N GLU A 165 -10.83 2.92 -8.38
CA GLU A 165 -11.11 3.79 -9.53
C GLU A 165 -10.07 4.89 -9.70
N LEU A 166 -9.51 5.43 -8.61
CA LEU A 166 -8.36 6.33 -8.65
C LEU A 166 -7.17 5.65 -9.35
N THR A 167 -6.92 4.38 -9.03
CA THR A 167 -5.84 3.60 -9.66
C THR A 167 -6.07 3.41 -11.16
N ARG A 168 -7.31 3.10 -11.58
CA ARG A 168 -7.66 2.97 -13.01
C ARG A 168 -7.52 4.28 -13.77
N SER A 169 -7.97 5.39 -13.18
CA SER A 169 -7.82 6.73 -13.77
C SER A 169 -6.34 7.09 -13.92
N THR A 170 -5.55 6.89 -12.86
CA THR A 170 -4.09 7.09 -12.87
C THR A 170 -3.41 6.28 -13.96
N ALA A 171 -3.80 5.01 -14.15
CA ALA A 171 -3.25 4.15 -15.20
C ALA A 171 -3.51 4.71 -16.61
N LYS A 172 -4.71 5.24 -16.85
CA LYS A 172 -5.09 5.85 -18.13
C LYS A 172 -4.34 7.16 -18.39
N GLU A 173 -4.23 8.02 -17.37
CA GLU A 173 -3.59 9.33 -17.48
C GLU A 173 -2.06 9.22 -17.66
N LEU A 174 -1.43 8.28 -16.95
CA LEU A 174 0.02 8.18 -16.90
C LEU A 174 0.63 7.13 -17.84
N GLY A 175 -0.18 6.32 -18.49
CA GLY A 175 0.28 5.25 -19.39
C GLY A 175 1.15 5.74 -20.55
N SER A 176 0.83 6.90 -21.13
CA SER A 176 1.62 7.52 -22.22
C SER A 176 3.03 7.94 -21.77
N PHE A 177 3.26 8.06 -20.46
CA PHE A 177 4.57 8.33 -19.85
C PHE A 177 5.28 7.05 -19.41
N ASN A 178 4.78 5.86 -19.80
CA ASN A 178 5.33 4.56 -19.39
C ASN A 178 5.27 4.34 -17.86
N ILE A 179 4.22 4.88 -17.21
CA ILE A 179 3.95 4.68 -15.79
C ILE A 179 2.77 3.71 -15.66
N ARG A 180 2.92 2.69 -14.85
CA ARG A 180 1.91 1.67 -14.59
C ARG A 180 1.25 1.96 -13.25
N ALA A 181 -0.04 1.72 -13.15
CA ALA A 181 -0.77 1.80 -11.89
C ALA A 181 -1.69 0.59 -11.75
N ASN A 182 -1.59 -0.15 -10.65
CA ASN A 182 -2.37 -1.35 -10.39
C ASN A 182 -2.87 -1.38 -8.94
N ALA A 183 -3.98 -2.05 -8.70
CA ALA A 183 -4.52 -2.28 -7.36
C ALA A 183 -4.36 -3.75 -6.95
N VAL A 184 -4.10 -3.99 -5.67
CA VAL A 184 -4.01 -5.32 -5.07
C VAL A 184 -5.00 -5.43 -3.93
N LEU A 185 -5.82 -6.48 -3.93
CA LEU A 185 -6.70 -6.88 -2.84
C LEU A 185 -6.00 -8.00 -2.07
N PRO A 186 -5.35 -7.70 -0.91
CA PRO A 186 -4.45 -8.67 -0.25
C PRO A 186 -5.19 -9.83 0.42
N GLY A 187 -6.52 -9.78 0.49
CA GLY A 187 -7.31 -10.73 1.23
C GLY A 187 -7.35 -10.45 2.74
N PHE A 188 -7.88 -11.42 3.48
CA PHE A 188 -7.90 -11.33 4.94
C PHE A 188 -6.58 -11.85 5.51
N LEU A 189 -5.81 -10.95 6.11
CA LEU A 189 -4.46 -11.23 6.60
C LEU A 189 -4.44 -11.38 8.11
N SER A 190 -3.58 -12.28 8.62
CA SER A 190 -3.29 -12.43 10.05
C SER A 190 -2.27 -11.37 10.53
N THR A 191 -2.59 -10.08 10.33
CA THR A 191 -1.84 -8.94 10.85
C THR A 191 -2.53 -8.36 12.08
N GLU A 192 -1.91 -7.39 12.77
CA GLU A 192 -2.54 -6.69 13.91
C GLU A 192 -3.96 -6.21 13.61
N MET A 193 -4.19 -5.63 12.42
CA MET A 193 -5.51 -5.19 11.96
C MET A 193 -6.48 -6.39 11.79
N GLY A 194 -6.00 -7.52 11.31
CA GLY A 194 -6.81 -8.74 11.17
C GLY A 194 -7.05 -9.49 12.48
N THR A 195 -6.13 -9.41 13.46
CA THR A 195 -6.29 -10.07 14.76
C THR A 195 -7.24 -9.34 15.70
N SER A 196 -7.52 -8.06 15.49
CA SER A 196 -8.53 -7.30 16.24
C SER A 196 -9.98 -7.69 15.89
N VAL A 197 -10.18 -8.47 14.82
CA VAL A 197 -11.52 -8.92 14.38
C VAL A 197 -12.01 -10.06 15.28
N PRO A 198 -13.29 -10.02 15.77
CA PRO A 198 -13.88 -11.07 16.59
C PRO A 198 -13.78 -12.46 15.95
N GLN A 199 -13.56 -13.51 16.78
CA GLN A 199 -13.37 -14.88 16.30
C GLN A 199 -14.51 -15.38 15.41
N SER A 200 -15.76 -15.04 15.73
CA SER A 200 -16.93 -15.41 14.93
C SER A 200 -16.89 -14.84 13.51
N VAL A 201 -16.45 -13.58 13.38
CA VAL A 201 -16.28 -12.91 12.08
C VAL A 201 -15.11 -13.53 11.31
N ARG A 202 -14.00 -13.83 12.01
CA ARG A 202 -12.84 -14.51 11.40
C ARG A 202 -13.21 -15.89 10.86
N SER A 203 -13.93 -16.69 11.65
CA SER A 203 -14.40 -18.03 11.24
C SER A 203 -15.31 -17.96 10.02
N ARG A 204 -16.21 -16.95 9.96
CA ARG A 204 -17.06 -16.73 8.79
C ARG A 204 -16.23 -16.41 7.55
N ILE A 205 -15.28 -15.45 7.65
CA ILE A 205 -14.41 -15.07 6.53
C ILE A 205 -13.61 -16.29 6.01
N ILE A 206 -13.08 -17.13 6.93
CA ILE A 206 -12.37 -18.36 6.55
C ILE A 206 -13.31 -19.34 5.84
N GLY A 207 -14.55 -19.46 6.31
CA GLY A 207 -15.56 -20.33 5.68
C GLY A 207 -16.00 -19.85 4.29
N GLU A 208 -15.93 -18.55 4.01
CA GLU A 208 -16.20 -17.96 2.69
C GLU A 208 -15.02 -18.16 1.70
N ASN A 209 -13.83 -18.46 2.20
CA ASN A 209 -12.66 -18.73 1.38
C ASN A 209 -12.70 -20.13 0.78
N THR A 210 -12.55 -20.27 -0.53
CA THR A 210 -12.54 -21.57 -1.22
C THR A 210 -11.41 -22.48 -0.75
N LEU A 211 -10.31 -21.89 -0.28
CA LEU A 211 -9.17 -22.63 0.29
C LEU A 211 -9.27 -22.85 1.80
N GLY A 212 -10.33 -22.39 2.47
CA GLY A 212 -10.56 -22.57 3.90
C GLY A 212 -9.47 -21.96 4.80
N ARG A 213 -8.73 -20.97 4.33
CA ARG A 213 -7.63 -20.33 5.07
C ARG A 213 -7.48 -18.85 4.72
N THR A 214 -6.79 -18.11 5.58
CA THR A 214 -6.43 -16.70 5.34
C THR A 214 -5.29 -16.57 4.34
N SER A 215 -5.18 -15.41 3.69
CA SER A 215 -4.02 -15.09 2.83
C SER A 215 -2.74 -14.94 3.67
N SER A 216 -1.59 -15.32 3.11
CA SER A 216 -0.27 -15.10 3.72
C SER A 216 0.21 -13.67 3.45
N PRO A 217 0.55 -12.89 4.48
CA PRO A 217 1.15 -11.58 4.29
C PRO A 217 2.47 -11.62 3.51
N GLU A 218 3.26 -12.69 3.66
CA GLU A 218 4.53 -12.91 2.95
C GLU A 218 4.29 -13.14 1.46
N GLU A 219 3.30 -13.98 1.10
CA GLU A 219 2.93 -14.21 -0.31
C GLU A 219 2.40 -12.93 -0.96
N VAL A 220 1.66 -12.10 -0.23
CA VAL A 220 1.22 -10.79 -0.72
C VAL A 220 2.40 -9.87 -0.96
N ALA A 221 3.38 -9.82 -0.05
CA ALA A 221 4.59 -9.02 -0.23
C ALA A 221 5.42 -9.49 -1.43
N ASP A 222 5.55 -10.81 -1.61
CA ASP A 222 6.22 -11.40 -2.78
C ASP A 222 5.48 -11.07 -4.08
N PHE A 223 4.16 -11.17 -4.10
CA PHE A 223 3.35 -10.79 -5.26
C PHE A 223 3.57 -9.32 -5.65
N ILE A 224 3.52 -8.39 -4.68
CA ILE A 224 3.73 -6.95 -4.92
C ILE A 224 5.13 -6.69 -5.50
N TYR A 225 6.15 -7.37 -4.97
CA TYR A 225 7.49 -7.30 -5.52
C TYR A 225 7.52 -7.77 -6.99
N HIS A 226 6.97 -8.94 -7.30
CA HIS A 226 6.94 -9.46 -8.67
C HIS A 226 6.08 -8.60 -9.60
N LEU A 227 4.93 -8.11 -9.15
CA LEU A 227 4.10 -7.17 -9.91
C LEU A 227 4.89 -5.90 -10.27
N SER A 228 5.73 -5.40 -9.36
CA SER A 228 6.55 -4.21 -9.61
C SER A 228 7.56 -4.38 -10.75
N LEU A 229 7.90 -5.62 -11.12
CA LEU A 229 8.81 -5.96 -12.23
C LEU A 229 8.09 -6.08 -13.58
N MET A 230 6.77 -6.29 -13.58
CA MET A 230 5.99 -6.46 -14.80
C MET A 230 5.91 -5.16 -15.61
N GLN A 231 6.23 -5.21 -16.91
CA GLN A 231 6.32 -4.04 -17.77
C GLN A 231 5.03 -3.73 -18.54
N HIS A 232 4.16 -4.72 -18.75
CA HIS A 232 3.01 -4.63 -19.66
C HIS A 232 1.66 -4.73 -18.92
N VAL A 233 1.65 -4.55 -17.59
CA VAL A 233 0.45 -4.69 -16.76
C VAL A 233 0.13 -3.35 -16.10
N SER A 234 -0.99 -2.73 -16.46
CA SER A 234 -1.47 -1.47 -15.90
C SER A 234 -3.00 -1.43 -15.89
N GLY A 235 -3.59 -0.73 -14.93
CA GLY A 235 -5.03 -0.59 -14.76
C GLY A 235 -5.73 -1.84 -14.19
N GLN A 236 -4.97 -2.84 -13.73
CA GLN A 236 -5.51 -4.11 -13.27
C GLN A 236 -5.76 -4.13 -11.76
N ILE A 237 -6.70 -5.00 -11.37
CA ILE A 237 -7.02 -5.29 -9.98
C ILE A 237 -6.72 -6.76 -9.74
N PHE A 238 -5.78 -7.03 -8.84
CA PHE A 238 -5.36 -8.39 -8.48
C PHE A 238 -5.98 -8.81 -7.16
N ASN A 239 -6.87 -9.77 -7.19
CA ASN A 239 -7.42 -10.38 -5.98
C ASN A 239 -6.52 -11.55 -5.55
N LEU A 240 -5.92 -11.42 -4.35
CA LEU A 240 -5.09 -12.46 -3.71
C LEU A 240 -5.87 -13.20 -2.60
N ASP A 241 -7.17 -12.96 -2.53
CA ASP A 241 -8.08 -13.67 -1.63
C ASP A 241 -8.73 -14.84 -2.38
N SER A 242 -8.91 -15.96 -1.74
CA SER A 242 -9.55 -17.13 -2.37
C SER A 242 -11.09 -17.06 -2.39
N ARG A 243 -11.68 -15.98 -1.90
CA ARG A 243 -13.10 -15.68 -2.12
C ARG A 243 -13.31 -15.26 -3.57
N ILE A 244 -14.33 -15.83 -4.19
CA ILE A 244 -14.71 -15.53 -5.57
C ILE A 244 -15.51 -14.23 -5.57
N LEU A 245 -15.17 -13.28 -6.47
CA LEU A 245 -15.84 -12.00 -6.68
C LEU A 245 -17.12 -12.16 -7.50
#